data_3cd7f8aeee8366d98e0bddb87926fc2b
#
_entry.id   3cd7f8aeee8366d98e0bddb87926fc2b
#
_cell.length_a   1.000
_cell.length_b   1.000
_cell.length_c   1.000
_cell.angle_alpha   90.00
_cell.angle_beta   90.00
_cell.angle_gamma   90.00
#
_symmetry.space_group_name_H-M   'P 1'
#
loop_
_entity.id
_entity.type
_entity.pdbx_description
1 polymer ?
#
loop_
_entity_poly.entity_id
_entity_poly.type
_entity_poly.pdbx_seq_one_letter_code
_entity_poly.pdbx_strand_id
1 'polypeptide(L)'
;MSAIIKVGTQPEMPTGLALLHDPLYNKGTAFTEAERDAFDLRGLLPAHVHTQEEQAVRVLNNLRKIADPLEKFVALNALHDRNESLFFRVLCDNIDEMQPLVYTPTVGLACQKFGHVDRKSTRLNSSH
;
A
#
# COMPACT_ATOMS: atom_id res chain seq x y z
N MET A 1 5.56 8.65 -25.45
CA MET A 1 5.60 9.10 -25.21
C MET A 1 5.33 9.51 -24.84
N SER A 2 5.32 9.37 -24.94
CA SER A 2 5.21 9.91 -24.56
C SER A 2 4.94 10.47 -24.04
N ALA A 3 4.84 10.41 -24.34
CA ALA A 3 4.67 11.07 -23.87
C ALA A 3 4.25 11.68 -23.47
N ILE A 4 4.13 11.59 -23.69
CA ILE A 4 3.94 12.18 -23.41
C ILE A 4 3.57 12.80 -22.80
N ILE A 5 3.34 12.66 -22.95
CA ILE A 5 3.26 13.15 -22.45
C ILE A 5 3.14 13.77 -21.84
N LYS A 6 3.28 13.97 -21.93
CA LYS A 6 3.55 14.45 -21.36
C LYS A 6 3.43 15.19 -20.91
N VAL A 7 3.35 15.30 -21.21
CA VAL A 7 3.32 16.03 -21.00
C VAL A 7 3.33 16.58 -20.05
N GLY A 8 3.65 16.57 -20.00
CA GLY A 8 4.06 17.24 -19.14
C GLY A 8 3.48 17.54 -18.07
N THR A 9 2.85 17.52 -17.98
CA THR A 9 2.25 18.01 -17.04
C THR A 9 2.18 17.20 -15.94
N GLN A 10 2.05 16.09 -15.93
CA GLN A 10 2.03 15.40 -14.72
C GLN A 10 3.36 14.86 -14.45
N PRO A 11 3.69 14.66 -13.19
CA PRO A 11 4.97 14.09 -12.85
C PRO A 11 5.06 12.74 -13.48
N GLU A 12 6.22 12.41 -13.93
CA GLU A 12 6.44 11.12 -14.47
C GLU A 12 6.40 10.09 -13.39
N MET A 13 5.80 8.97 -13.69
CA MET A 13 5.81 7.86 -12.78
C MET A 13 7.21 7.30 -12.67
N PRO A 14 7.69 7.00 -11.46
CA PRO A 14 9.00 6.38 -11.33
C PRO A 14 9.02 5.00 -11.96
N THR A 15 10.22 4.51 -12.28
CA THR A 15 10.41 3.19 -12.87
C THR A 15 11.53 2.48 -12.12
N GLY A 16 11.68 1.18 -12.36
CA GLY A 16 12.76 0.39 -11.80
C GLY A 16 12.77 0.43 -10.28
N LEU A 17 13.95 0.50 -9.70
CA LEU A 17 14.08 0.51 -8.26
C LEU A 17 13.41 1.71 -7.62
N ALA A 18 13.40 2.85 -8.28
CA ALA A 18 12.74 4.04 -7.73
C ALA A 18 11.25 3.77 -7.53
N LEU A 19 10.63 3.05 -8.46
CA LEU A 19 9.22 2.69 -8.32
C LEU A 19 9.00 1.76 -7.13
N LEU A 20 9.88 0.77 -6.98
CA LEU A 20 9.74 -0.18 -5.88
C LEU A 20 10.01 0.45 -4.52
N HIS A 21 10.68 1.60 -4.48
CA HIS A 21 10.91 2.33 -3.24
C HIS A 21 9.90 3.43 -3.00
N ASP A 22 8.91 3.56 -3.87
CA ASP A 22 7.87 4.58 -3.72
C ASP A 22 6.63 3.93 -3.12
N PRO A 23 6.35 4.15 -1.85
CA PRO A 23 5.24 3.44 -1.19
C PRO A 23 3.88 3.73 -1.82
N LEU A 24 3.72 4.87 -2.47
CA LEU A 24 2.44 5.23 -3.06
C LEU A 24 2.14 4.40 -4.31
N TYR A 25 3.17 4.12 -5.14
CA TYR A 25 2.96 3.44 -6.41
C TYR A 25 3.40 1.99 -6.42
N ASN A 26 4.16 1.56 -5.41
CA ASN A 26 4.69 0.20 -5.40
C ASN A 26 3.56 -0.82 -5.18
N LYS A 27 3.47 -1.79 -6.06
CA LYS A 27 2.54 -2.91 -5.92
C LYS A 27 3.26 -4.21 -5.58
N GLY A 28 4.57 -4.17 -5.50
CA GLY A 28 5.35 -5.39 -5.28
C GLY A 28 5.03 -6.45 -6.33
N THR A 29 4.79 -7.67 -5.88
CA THR A 29 4.52 -8.77 -6.82
C THR A 29 3.17 -8.66 -7.52
N ALA A 30 2.35 -7.68 -7.16
CA ALA A 30 1.07 -7.48 -7.84
C ALA A 30 1.19 -6.69 -9.14
N PHE A 31 2.38 -6.16 -9.47
CA PHE A 31 2.57 -5.62 -10.81
C PHE A 31 2.33 -6.73 -11.84
N THR A 32 1.50 -6.43 -12.83
CA THR A 32 1.22 -7.39 -13.90
C THR A 32 2.43 -7.55 -14.80
N GLU A 33 2.39 -8.56 -15.66
CA GLU A 33 3.49 -8.75 -16.59
C GLU A 33 3.67 -7.53 -17.50
N ALA A 34 2.56 -6.96 -17.96
CA ALA A 34 2.63 -5.77 -18.81
C ALA A 34 3.24 -4.59 -18.07
N GLU A 35 2.87 -4.42 -16.82
CA GLU A 35 3.44 -3.35 -16.00
C GLU A 35 4.91 -3.55 -15.75
N ARG A 36 5.33 -4.80 -15.55
CA ARG A 36 6.75 -5.09 -15.31
C ARG A 36 7.59 -4.74 -16.53
N ASP A 37 7.05 -4.96 -17.70
CA ASP A 37 7.74 -4.56 -18.93
C ASP A 37 7.74 -3.05 -19.09
N ALA A 38 6.59 -2.41 -18.85
CA ALA A 38 6.45 -0.98 -19.07
C ALA A 38 7.27 -0.16 -18.11
N PHE A 39 7.42 -0.61 -16.86
CA PHE A 39 8.07 0.16 -15.81
C PHE A 39 9.47 -0.33 -15.48
N ASP A 40 10.01 -1.21 -16.32
CA ASP A 40 11.40 -1.66 -16.19
C ASP A 40 11.64 -2.38 -14.86
N LEU A 41 10.75 -3.33 -14.57
CA LEU A 41 10.82 -4.08 -13.31
C LEU A 41 11.37 -5.49 -13.46
N ARG A 42 11.69 -5.92 -14.69
CA ARG A 42 12.18 -7.28 -14.91
C ARG A 42 13.48 -7.49 -14.17
N GLY A 43 13.58 -8.62 -13.50
CA GLY A 43 14.75 -8.96 -12.72
C GLY A 43 14.76 -8.36 -11.31
N LEU A 44 13.82 -7.47 -11.01
CA LEU A 44 13.77 -6.83 -9.69
C LEU A 44 12.70 -7.41 -8.79
N LEU A 45 11.80 -8.22 -9.34
CA LEU A 45 10.70 -8.82 -8.60
C LEU A 45 10.71 -10.32 -8.79
N PRO A 46 10.18 -11.08 -7.81
CA PRO A 46 9.95 -12.51 -8.04
C PRO A 46 9.07 -12.70 -9.27
N ALA A 47 9.27 -13.81 -9.95
CA ALA A 47 8.61 -14.03 -11.24
C ALA A 47 7.10 -14.17 -11.11
N HIS A 48 6.64 -14.74 -10.01
CA HIS A 48 5.21 -14.98 -9.84
C HIS A 48 4.46 -13.68 -9.61
N VAL A 49 3.33 -13.52 -10.31
CA VAL A 49 2.47 -12.34 -10.13
C VAL A 49 1.37 -12.71 -9.15
N HIS A 50 1.27 -11.94 -8.06
CA HIS A 50 0.21 -12.14 -7.08
C HIS A 50 -0.81 -11.01 -7.23
N THR A 51 -2.06 -11.30 -6.88
CA THR A 51 -3.04 -10.21 -6.77
C THR A 51 -2.86 -9.51 -5.45
N GLN A 52 -3.43 -8.31 -5.33
CA GLN A 52 -3.40 -7.61 -4.05
C GLN A 52 -4.13 -8.42 -2.98
N GLU A 53 -5.20 -9.11 -3.35
CA GLU A 53 -5.91 -9.96 -2.40
C GLU A 53 -5.01 -11.06 -1.85
N GLU A 54 -4.23 -11.68 -2.72
CA GLU A 54 -3.29 -12.70 -2.27
C GLU A 54 -2.23 -12.12 -1.35
N GLN A 55 -1.75 -10.93 -1.69
CA GLN A 55 -0.79 -10.25 -0.84
C GLN A 55 -1.38 -9.93 0.52
N ALA A 56 -2.63 -9.46 0.54
CA ALA A 56 -3.30 -9.09 1.79
C ALA A 56 -3.48 -10.31 2.69
N VAL A 57 -3.88 -11.43 2.12
CA VAL A 57 -4.03 -12.66 2.89
C VAL A 57 -2.70 -13.08 3.50
N ARG A 58 -1.63 -13.00 2.72
CA ARG A 58 -0.32 -13.39 3.22
C ARG A 58 0.14 -12.47 4.35
N VAL A 59 -0.03 -11.17 4.18
CA VAL A 59 0.34 -10.21 5.21
C VAL A 59 -0.44 -10.48 6.49
N LEU A 60 -1.74 -10.68 6.38
CA LEU A 60 -2.58 -10.91 7.54
C LEU A 60 -2.20 -12.18 8.27
N ASN A 61 -1.96 -13.26 7.51
CA ASN A 61 -1.53 -14.52 8.12
C ASN A 61 -0.21 -14.36 8.85
N ASN A 62 0.72 -13.61 8.27
CA ASN A 62 2.01 -13.39 8.92
C ASN A 62 1.86 -12.54 10.18
N LEU A 63 1.02 -11.52 10.14
CA LEU A 63 0.76 -10.70 11.32
C LEU A 63 0.17 -11.52 12.45
N ARG A 64 -0.74 -12.43 12.12
CA ARG A 64 -1.40 -13.24 13.13
C ARG A 64 -0.46 -14.23 13.81
N LYS A 65 0.67 -14.52 13.17
CA LYS A 65 1.67 -15.40 13.80
C LYS A 65 2.54 -14.67 14.80
N ILE A 66 2.55 -13.34 14.76
CA ILE A 66 3.35 -12.55 15.68
C ILE A 66 2.53 -12.39 16.96
N ALA A 67 3.12 -12.74 18.12
CA ALA A 67 2.40 -12.68 19.38
C ALA A 67 2.40 -11.27 19.98
N ASP A 68 3.51 -10.56 19.85
CA ASP A 68 3.68 -9.27 20.53
C ASP A 68 3.02 -8.15 19.74
N PRO A 69 2.05 -7.42 20.32
CA PRO A 69 1.40 -6.32 19.62
C PRO A 69 2.36 -5.25 19.11
N LEU A 70 3.43 -4.97 19.83
CA LEU A 70 4.39 -3.99 19.38
C LEU A 70 5.09 -4.46 18.12
N GLU A 71 5.45 -5.73 18.05
CA GLU A 71 6.06 -6.29 16.85
C GLU A 71 5.10 -6.28 15.68
N LYS A 72 3.81 -6.52 15.93
CA LYS A 72 2.80 -6.39 14.88
C LYS A 72 2.74 -4.96 14.36
N PHE A 73 2.79 -3.99 15.26
CA PHE A 73 2.77 -2.58 14.88
C PHE A 73 4.00 -2.24 14.01
N VAL A 74 5.17 -2.73 14.41
CA VAL A 74 6.38 -2.49 13.63
C VAL A 74 6.26 -3.10 12.24
N ALA A 75 5.69 -4.32 12.14
CA ALA A 75 5.50 -4.96 10.85
C ALA A 75 4.52 -4.18 9.98
N LEU A 76 3.45 -3.64 10.57
CA LEU A 76 2.49 -2.83 9.84
C LEU A 76 3.11 -1.54 9.34
N ASN A 77 3.94 -0.89 10.16
CA ASN A 77 4.61 0.32 9.73
C ASN A 77 5.59 0.05 8.59
N ALA A 78 6.29 -1.07 8.64
CA ALA A 78 7.19 -1.45 7.56
C ALA A 78 6.42 -1.65 6.26
N LEU A 79 5.24 -2.25 6.34
CA LEU A 79 4.39 -2.42 5.18
C LEU A 79 3.95 -1.06 4.64
N HIS A 80 3.55 -0.16 5.51
CA HIS A 80 3.11 1.18 5.11
C HIS A 80 4.23 1.90 4.35
N ASP A 81 5.46 1.73 4.80
CA ASP A 81 6.60 2.41 4.21
C ASP A 81 6.96 1.89 2.82
N ARG A 82 6.54 0.67 2.48
CA ARG A 82 6.89 0.12 1.18
C ARG A 82 5.71 -0.04 0.23
N ASN A 83 4.49 -0.17 0.74
CA ASN A 83 3.33 -0.38 -0.12
C ASN A 83 2.09 0.15 0.59
N GLU A 84 1.86 1.43 0.45
CA GLU A 84 0.80 2.13 1.16
C GLU A 84 -0.58 1.56 0.83
N SER A 85 -0.81 1.26 -0.43
CA SER A 85 -2.10 0.73 -0.85
C SER A 85 -2.42 -0.59 -0.16
N LEU A 86 -1.43 -1.48 -0.10
CA LEU A 86 -1.62 -2.78 0.55
C LEU A 86 -1.81 -2.61 2.06
N PHE A 87 -1.05 -1.69 2.66
CA PHE A 87 -1.21 -1.40 4.08
C PHE A 87 -2.66 -1.00 4.40
N PHE A 88 -3.20 -0.04 3.65
CA PHE A 88 -4.57 0.40 3.92
C PHE A 88 -5.59 -0.68 3.58
N ARG A 89 -5.32 -1.50 2.57
CA ARG A 89 -6.20 -2.61 2.26
C ARG A 89 -6.31 -3.59 3.43
N VAL A 90 -5.16 -3.97 3.98
CA VAL A 90 -5.14 -4.88 5.13
C VAL A 90 -5.80 -4.25 6.33
N LEU A 91 -5.46 -2.99 6.59
CA LEU A 91 -5.98 -2.29 7.75
C LEU A 91 -7.49 -2.12 7.69
N CYS A 92 -8.01 -1.64 6.58
CA CYS A 92 -9.42 -1.31 6.47
C CYS A 92 -10.30 -2.55 6.37
N ASP A 93 -9.82 -3.59 5.70
CA ASP A 93 -10.59 -4.83 5.60
C ASP A 93 -10.66 -5.57 6.93
N ASN A 94 -9.75 -5.26 7.86
CA ASN A 94 -9.66 -5.94 9.15
C ASN A 94 -9.58 -4.92 10.28
N ILE A 95 -10.37 -3.87 10.19
CA ILE A 95 -10.21 -2.71 11.07
C ILE A 95 -10.40 -3.08 12.54
N ASP A 96 -11.33 -3.96 12.84
CA ASP A 96 -11.58 -4.32 14.23
C ASP A 96 -10.36 -5.00 14.86
N GLU A 97 -9.65 -5.79 14.07
CA GLU A 97 -8.46 -6.50 14.54
C GLU A 97 -7.25 -5.58 14.58
N MET A 98 -7.14 -4.68 13.59
CA MET A 98 -5.95 -3.87 13.41
C MET A 98 -5.98 -2.58 14.21
N GLN A 99 -7.16 -2.03 14.46
CA GLN A 99 -7.27 -0.74 15.12
C GLN A 99 -6.58 -0.69 16.49
N PRO A 100 -6.71 -1.70 17.34
CA PRO A 100 -6.01 -1.66 18.62
C PRO A 100 -4.49 -1.62 18.49
N LEU A 101 -3.96 -2.05 17.36
CA LEU A 101 -2.51 -2.06 17.15
C LEU A 101 -1.99 -0.70 16.71
N VAL A 102 -2.81 0.04 15.95
CA VAL A 102 -2.36 1.28 15.34
C VAL A 102 -3.32 2.43 15.65
N TYR A 103 -4.15 2.26 16.67
CA TYR A 103 -5.25 3.16 16.89
C TYR A 103 -4.85 4.61 16.97
N THR A 104 -5.52 5.39 16.16
CA THR A 104 -5.71 6.81 16.37
C THR A 104 -7.01 7.15 15.68
N PRO A 105 -7.67 8.24 16.06
CA PRO A 105 -8.86 8.66 15.31
C PRO A 105 -8.52 8.89 13.83
N THR A 106 -7.29 9.31 13.57
CA THR A 106 -6.83 9.54 12.21
C THR A 106 -6.86 8.26 11.37
N VAL A 107 -6.52 7.11 11.98
CA VAL A 107 -6.57 5.85 11.26
C VAL A 107 -7.98 5.54 10.81
N GLY A 108 -8.95 5.74 11.70
CA GLY A 108 -10.35 5.52 11.32
C GLY A 108 -10.79 6.38 10.17
N LEU A 109 -10.41 7.66 10.19
CA LEU A 109 -10.74 8.57 9.11
C LEU A 109 -10.03 8.18 7.82
N ALA A 110 -8.78 7.73 7.92
CA ALA A 110 -8.04 7.29 6.76
C ALA A 110 -8.72 6.09 6.12
N CYS A 111 -9.23 5.16 6.92
CA CYS A 111 -9.92 4.01 6.37
C CYS A 111 -11.20 4.41 5.65
N GLN A 112 -11.93 5.37 6.19
CA GLN A 112 -13.10 5.87 5.49
C GLN A 112 -12.72 6.47 4.15
N LYS A 113 -11.64 7.24 4.14
CA LYS A 113 -11.22 7.91 2.94
C LYS A 113 -10.72 6.92 1.88
N PHE A 114 -9.89 5.96 2.28
CA PHE A 114 -9.31 5.03 1.33
C PHE A 114 -10.22 3.84 1.06
N GLY A 115 -11.01 3.44 2.05
CA GLY A 115 -11.83 2.26 1.89
C GLY A 115 -13.12 2.55 1.16
N HIS A 116 -13.70 3.73 1.39
CA HIS A 116 -14.93 4.08 0.77
C HIS A 116 -14.83 5.23 -0.12
N VAL A 117 -13.80 5.81 -0.17
CA VAL A 117 -13.67 6.82 -0.97
C VAL A 117 -14.38 7.93 -0.68
N ASP A 118 -14.90 8.09 0.10
CA ASP A 118 -15.58 9.14 0.35
C ASP A 118 -14.97 10.15 0.72
N ARG A 119 -14.59 10.49 0.56
CA ARG A 119 -13.99 11.32 0.83
C ARG A 119 -14.14 12.42 1.20
N LYS A 120 -14.40 12.90 1.48
CA LYS A 120 -14.57 13.95 1.75
C LYS A 120 -14.16 14.35 2.81
N SER A 121 -13.82 14.32 3.15
CA SER A 121 -13.55 14.65 3.92
C SER A 121 -12.95 14.94 4.79
N THR A 122 -12.66 15.03 5.06
CA THR A 122 -12.24 15.30 5.83
C THR A 122 -11.31 15.55 6.48
N ARG A 123 -11.03 15.90 6.78
CA ARG A 123 -10.17 16.22 7.34
C ARG A 123 -9.71 15.63 8.35
N LEU A 124 -8.98 15.09 8.28
CA LEU A 124 -8.47 14.39 9.11
C LEU A 124 -7.79 15.03 10.15
N ASN A 125 -7.81 15.73 10.27
CA ASN A 125 -7.30 16.28 11.14
C ASN A 125 -7.64 16.61 12.14
N SER A 126 -7.90 16.64 12.34
CA SER A 126 -8.24 16.87 13.06
C SER A 126 -8.12 16.68 14.12
N SER A 127 -8.06 16.66 14.39
CA SER A 127 -8.00 16.55 15.16
C SER A 127 -7.65 16.21 16.02
N HIS A 128 -7.39 16.14 16.08
CA HIS A 128 -7.07 15.82 16.73
C HIS A 128 -6.74 15.78 17.12
#